data_f767dd6f1dc501219cebaa9be90376fe
#
_entry.id   f767dd6f1dc501219cebaa9be90376fe
#
_cell.length_a   1.000
_cell.length_b   1.000
_cell.length_c   1.000
_cell.angle_alpha   90.00
_cell.angle_beta   90.00
_cell.angle_gamma   90.00
#
_symmetry.space_group_name_H-M   'P 1'
#
loop_
_entity.id
_entity.type
_entity.pdbx_description
1 polymer ?
#
loop_
_entity_poly.entity_id
_entity_poly.type
_entity_poly.pdbx_seq_one_letter_code
_entity_poly.pdbx_strand_id
1 'polypeptide(L)'
;MKLLIPIIAILFSSFVKTPDPSTDKVCGTWKGYFGTESEINSITIKINPQNKAEIFCNFNEACLKTNGTYKLIGDSAIVISCILTEKKGAEVILYGNLNRTTSFIDGEWDGDGSEGGCFYLQKQFVQSP
;
A
#
# COMPACT_ATOMS: atom_id res chain seq x y z
N MET A 1 39.93 20.52 -11.32
CA MET A 1 39.21 20.68 -10.07
C MET A 1 37.81 21.21 -10.26
N LYS A 2 37.65 22.25 -11.04
CA LYS A 2 36.32 22.81 -11.28
C LYS A 2 35.38 21.85 -12.01
N LEU A 3 35.91 20.88 -12.71
CA LEU A 3 35.10 19.93 -13.47
C LEU A 3 34.48 18.84 -12.60
N LEU A 4 35.07 18.53 -11.45
CA LEU A 4 34.57 17.48 -10.58
C LEU A 4 33.27 17.86 -9.90
N ILE A 5 33.11 19.11 -9.52
CA ILE A 5 31.94 19.57 -8.79
C ILE A 5 30.65 19.43 -9.61
N PRO A 6 30.63 19.88 -10.88
CA PRO A 6 29.42 19.70 -11.69
C PRO A 6 29.06 18.23 -11.93
N ILE A 7 30.07 17.38 -12.09
CA ILE A 7 29.83 15.95 -12.30
C ILE A 7 29.17 15.33 -11.08
N ILE A 8 29.64 15.67 -9.90
CA ILE A 8 29.07 15.18 -8.64
C ILE A 8 27.62 15.63 -8.49
N ALA A 9 27.35 16.89 -8.82
CA ALA A 9 25.99 17.40 -8.74
C ALA A 9 25.03 16.67 -9.66
N ILE A 10 25.49 16.31 -10.86
CA ILE A 10 24.68 15.57 -11.82
C ILE A 10 24.37 14.18 -11.27
N LEU A 11 25.33 13.51 -10.67
CA LEU A 11 25.12 12.20 -10.08
C LEU A 11 24.09 12.24 -8.96
N PHE A 12 24.17 13.24 -8.09
CA PHE A 12 23.18 13.39 -7.03
C PHE A 12 21.78 13.64 -7.58
N SER A 13 21.68 14.44 -8.61
CA SER A 13 20.39 14.71 -9.23
C SER A 13 19.77 13.45 -9.80
N SER A 14 20.60 12.58 -10.40
CA SER A 14 20.13 11.32 -10.94
C SER A 14 19.57 10.41 -9.84
N PHE A 15 20.25 10.33 -8.71
CA PHE A 15 19.79 9.51 -7.60
C PHE A 15 18.45 10.00 -7.05
N VAL A 16 18.30 11.30 -6.91
CA VAL A 16 17.07 11.86 -6.34
C VAL A 16 15.88 11.61 -7.25
N LYS A 17 16.08 11.60 -8.56
CA LYS A 17 14.99 11.49 -9.53
C LYS A 17 14.61 10.07 -9.86
N THR A 18 15.45 9.10 -9.56
CA THR A 18 15.18 7.71 -9.92
C THR A 18 14.29 7.08 -8.84
N PRO A 19 13.05 6.69 -9.17
CA PRO A 19 12.21 5.99 -8.19
C PRO A 19 12.79 4.62 -7.91
N ASP A 20 12.55 4.13 -6.71
CA ASP A 20 12.97 2.80 -6.31
C ASP A 20 12.21 1.78 -7.18
N PRO A 21 12.92 0.90 -7.92
CA PRO A 21 12.24 -0.09 -8.76
C PRO A 21 11.27 -0.99 -8.00
N SER A 22 11.50 -1.22 -6.72
CA SER A 22 10.61 -2.07 -5.93
C SER A 22 9.26 -1.41 -5.68
N THR A 23 9.18 -0.08 -5.62
CA THR A 23 7.90 0.59 -5.43
C THR A 23 7.02 0.52 -6.68
N ASP A 24 7.62 0.51 -7.87
CA ASP A 24 6.86 0.41 -9.11
C ASP A 24 6.10 -0.92 -9.21
N LYS A 25 6.62 -1.97 -8.61
CA LYS A 25 5.99 -3.28 -8.66
C LYS A 25 4.65 -3.30 -7.95
N VAL A 26 4.49 -2.51 -6.91
CA VAL A 26 3.26 -2.50 -6.13
C VAL A 26 2.32 -1.37 -6.52
N CYS A 27 2.73 -0.45 -7.36
CA CYS A 27 1.87 0.64 -7.78
C CYS A 27 0.71 0.13 -8.62
N GLY A 28 -0.46 0.69 -8.41
CA GLY A 28 -1.65 0.32 -9.14
C GLY A 28 -2.84 0.15 -8.21
N THR A 29 -3.86 -0.48 -8.74
CA THR A 29 -5.11 -0.72 -8.02
C THR A 29 -5.17 -2.19 -7.57
N TRP A 30 -5.46 -2.38 -6.30
CA TRP A 30 -5.57 -3.69 -5.67
C TRP A 30 -6.96 -3.85 -5.11
N LYS A 31 -7.59 -4.98 -5.39
CA LYS A 31 -8.94 -5.28 -4.90
C LYS A 31 -8.95 -6.62 -4.20
N GLY A 32 -9.73 -6.70 -3.14
CA GLY A 32 -9.86 -7.94 -2.41
C GLY A 32 -10.82 -7.80 -1.25
N TYR A 33 -10.52 -8.52 -0.19
CA TYR A 33 -11.40 -8.61 0.95
C TYR A 33 -10.59 -8.61 2.24
N PHE A 34 -11.18 -8.07 3.28
CA PHE A 34 -10.66 -8.22 4.63
C PHE A 34 -11.76 -8.77 5.53
N GLY A 35 -11.37 -9.61 6.46
CA GLY A 35 -12.32 -10.30 7.31
C GLY A 35 -12.18 -9.90 8.76
N THR A 36 -13.31 -9.85 9.44
CA THR A 36 -13.40 -9.85 10.89
C THR A 36 -13.86 -11.24 11.32
N GLU A 37 -14.05 -11.45 12.61
CA GLU A 37 -14.55 -12.75 13.08
C GLU A 37 -15.91 -13.13 12.52
N SER A 38 -16.72 -12.15 12.16
CA SER A 38 -18.08 -12.40 11.73
C SER A 38 -18.42 -11.96 10.33
N GLU A 39 -17.56 -11.19 9.67
CA GLU A 39 -17.92 -10.59 8.38
C GLU A 39 -16.73 -10.55 7.43
N ILE A 40 -17.05 -10.54 6.14
CA ILE A 40 -16.08 -10.34 5.07
C ILE A 40 -16.47 -9.06 4.35
N ASN A 41 -15.53 -8.13 4.24
CA ASN A 41 -15.77 -6.83 3.64
C ASN A 41 -14.86 -6.61 2.46
N SER A 42 -15.35 -5.92 1.44
CA SER A 42 -14.54 -5.59 0.27
C SER A 42 -13.61 -4.43 0.55
N ILE A 43 -12.46 -4.43 -0.11
CA ILE A 43 -11.48 -3.36 0.02
C ILE A 43 -10.81 -3.13 -1.31
N THR A 44 -10.56 -1.86 -1.62
CA THR A 44 -9.79 -1.46 -2.78
C THR A 44 -8.70 -0.50 -2.31
N ILE A 45 -7.47 -0.76 -2.73
CA ILE A 45 -6.35 0.09 -2.36
C ILE A 45 -5.65 0.52 -3.64
N LYS A 46 -5.47 1.84 -3.80
CA LYS A 46 -4.71 2.41 -4.89
C LYS A 46 -3.36 2.84 -4.34
N ILE A 47 -2.31 2.23 -4.83
CA ILE A 47 -0.95 2.49 -4.38
C ILE A 47 -0.25 3.33 -5.44
N ASN A 48 0.32 4.46 -5.00
CA ASN A 48 1.06 5.33 -5.90
C ASN A 48 2.56 5.32 -5.56
N PRO A 49 3.42 5.81 -6.47
CA PRO A 49 4.87 5.71 -6.27
C PRO A 49 5.45 6.63 -5.20
N GLN A 50 4.64 7.45 -4.55
CA GLN A 50 5.11 8.40 -3.54
C GLN A 50 4.85 7.95 -2.11
N ASN A 51 4.82 6.64 -1.89
CA ASN A 51 4.56 6.02 -0.58
C ASN A 51 3.16 6.31 -0.05
N LYS A 52 2.23 6.64 -0.93
CA LYS A 52 0.86 6.95 -0.53
C LYS A 52 -0.10 5.90 -1.05
N ALA A 53 -1.14 5.67 -0.29
CA ALA A 53 -2.20 4.73 -0.64
C ALA A 53 -3.55 5.37 -0.39
N GLU A 54 -4.48 5.13 -1.31
CA GLU A 54 -5.88 5.49 -1.09
C GLU A 54 -6.64 4.21 -0.83
N ILE A 55 -7.39 4.18 0.26
CA ILE A 55 -8.08 2.99 0.71
C ILE A 55 -9.57 3.23 0.67
N PHE A 56 -10.27 2.35 -0.03
CA PHE A 56 -11.73 2.36 -0.12
C PHE A 56 -12.23 1.03 0.42
N CYS A 57 -13.05 1.05 1.45
CA CYS A 57 -13.56 -0.18 2.01
C CYS A 57 -14.99 -0.03 2.48
N ASN A 58 -15.70 -1.17 2.53
CA ASN A 58 -17.00 -1.25 3.16
C ASN A 58 -16.80 -1.78 4.58
N PHE A 59 -17.20 -1.00 5.54
CA PHE A 59 -17.06 -1.37 6.93
C PHE A 59 -18.36 -0.96 7.66
N ASN A 60 -19.01 -1.92 8.31
CA ASN A 60 -20.26 -1.69 9.01
C ASN A 60 -21.31 -1.01 8.12
N GLU A 61 -21.46 -1.50 6.90
CA GLU A 61 -22.40 -1.00 5.89
C GLU A 61 -22.11 0.42 5.40
N ALA A 62 -20.98 0.99 5.78
CA ALA A 62 -20.56 2.30 5.30
C ALA A 62 -19.41 2.19 4.32
N CYS A 63 -19.44 3.02 3.29
CA CYS A 63 -18.32 3.14 2.35
C CYS A 63 -17.34 4.15 2.91
N LEU A 64 -16.15 3.68 3.26
CA LEU A 64 -15.12 4.52 3.82
C LEU A 64 -14.02 4.77 2.79
N LYS A 65 -13.59 6.01 2.72
CA LYS A 65 -12.43 6.40 1.93
C LYS A 65 -11.44 7.06 2.86
N THR A 66 -10.20 6.59 2.84
CA THR A 66 -9.15 7.20 3.65
C THR A 66 -7.83 7.15 2.90
N ASN A 67 -6.93 8.03 3.30
CA ASN A 67 -5.59 8.08 2.77
C ASN A 67 -4.63 7.47 3.77
N GLY A 68 -3.65 6.74 3.26
CA GLY A 68 -2.66 6.11 4.10
C GLY A 68 -1.30 6.14 3.44
N THR A 69 -0.38 5.43 4.06
CA THR A 69 0.98 5.28 3.57
C THR A 69 1.32 3.80 3.51
N TYR A 70 2.33 3.47 2.72
CA TYR A 70 2.81 2.10 2.66
C TYR A 70 4.32 2.08 2.69
N LYS A 71 4.86 0.94 3.10
CA LYS A 71 6.29 0.71 3.15
C LYS A 71 6.57 -0.71 2.71
N LEU A 72 7.55 -0.87 1.84
CA LEU A 72 8.02 -2.21 1.45
C LEU A 72 9.14 -2.64 2.39
N ILE A 73 9.09 -3.90 2.81
CA ILE A 73 10.11 -4.50 3.64
C ILE A 73 10.73 -5.63 2.84
N GLY A 74 11.94 -5.39 2.32
CA GLY A 74 12.54 -6.34 1.41
C GLY A 74 11.74 -6.46 0.12
N ASP A 75 11.75 -7.64 -0.48
CA ASP A 75 11.08 -7.89 -1.76
C ASP A 75 9.73 -8.57 -1.60
N SER A 76 9.36 -8.95 -0.39
CA SER A 76 8.22 -9.85 -0.21
C SER A 76 7.21 -9.38 0.83
N ALA A 77 7.41 -8.24 1.49
CA ALA A 77 6.49 -7.77 2.50
C ALA A 77 6.11 -6.32 2.29
N ILE A 78 4.88 -6.00 2.65
CA ILE A 78 4.37 -4.63 2.57
C ILE A 78 3.57 -4.33 3.83
N VAL A 79 3.75 -3.11 4.35
CA VAL A 79 2.96 -2.61 5.47
C VAL A 79 2.20 -1.39 4.98
N ILE A 80 0.88 -1.43 5.12
CA ILE A 80 0.01 -0.32 4.72
C ILE A 80 -0.66 0.18 6.00
N SER A 81 -0.57 1.48 6.25
CA SER A 81 -1.18 2.08 7.43
C SER A 81 -2.08 3.23 7.04
N CYS A 82 -3.21 3.33 7.72
CA CYS A 82 -4.16 4.41 7.53
C CYS A 82 -4.86 4.75 8.84
N ILE A 83 -5.47 5.92 8.88
CA ILE A 83 -6.21 6.37 10.03
C ILE A 83 -7.67 6.53 9.63
N LEU A 84 -8.55 5.80 10.29
CA LEU A 84 -9.99 5.88 10.05
C LEU A 84 -10.54 7.01 10.90
N THR A 85 -10.80 8.15 10.26
CA THR A 85 -11.29 9.33 10.96
C THR A 85 -12.65 9.11 11.60
N GLU A 86 -13.47 8.25 11.03
CA GLU A 86 -14.80 7.96 11.54
C GLU A 86 -14.78 7.20 12.87
N LYS A 87 -13.65 6.57 13.20
CA LYS A 87 -13.47 5.89 14.46
C LYS A 87 -12.55 6.66 15.41
N LYS A 88 -12.64 7.97 15.40
CA LYS A 88 -11.86 8.86 16.28
C LYS A 88 -10.35 8.71 16.08
N GLY A 89 -9.93 8.57 14.84
CA GLY A 89 -8.51 8.49 14.52
C GLY A 89 -7.89 7.14 14.80
N ALA A 90 -8.66 6.08 14.83
CA ALA A 90 -8.13 4.73 15.00
C ALA A 90 -7.21 4.38 13.85
N GLU A 91 -6.02 3.88 14.16
CA GLU A 91 -5.06 3.45 13.17
C GLU A 91 -5.33 2.01 12.76
N VAL A 92 -5.29 1.76 11.46
CA VAL A 92 -5.41 0.41 10.90
C VAL A 92 -4.13 0.10 10.14
N ILE A 93 -3.55 -1.05 10.41
CA ILE A 93 -2.32 -1.48 9.79
C ILE A 93 -2.54 -2.82 9.13
N LEU A 94 -2.15 -2.92 7.86
CA LEU A 94 -2.19 -4.17 7.11
C LEU A 94 -0.76 -4.66 6.91
N TYR A 95 -0.50 -5.88 7.32
CA TYR A 95 0.79 -6.55 7.14
C TYR A 95 0.63 -7.63 6.10
N GLY A 96 1.21 -7.43 4.93
CA GLY A 96 1.00 -8.33 3.81
C GLY A 96 2.27 -8.95 3.27
N ASN A 97 2.08 -10.10 2.65
CA ASN A 97 3.12 -10.80 1.91
C ASN A 97 2.81 -10.73 0.43
N LEU A 98 3.84 -10.34 -0.35
CA LEU A 98 3.74 -10.27 -1.80
C LEU A 98 4.17 -11.59 -2.41
N ASN A 99 3.41 -12.08 -3.38
CA ASN A 99 3.86 -13.23 -4.13
C ASN A 99 4.95 -12.83 -5.14
N ARG A 100 5.56 -13.82 -5.77
CA ARG A 100 6.71 -13.58 -6.67
C ARG A 100 6.35 -12.73 -7.88
N THR A 101 5.13 -12.84 -8.37
CA THR A 101 4.71 -12.08 -9.54
C THR A 101 4.21 -10.69 -9.19
N THR A 102 4.18 -10.35 -7.91
CA THR A 102 3.69 -9.07 -7.39
C THR A 102 2.26 -8.78 -7.89
N SER A 103 1.43 -9.82 -7.86
CA SER A 103 0.03 -9.74 -8.28
C SER A 103 -0.94 -10.03 -7.16
N PHE A 104 -0.45 -10.48 -6.01
CA PHE A 104 -1.27 -10.91 -4.90
C PHE A 104 -0.60 -10.53 -3.58
N ILE A 105 -1.38 -9.99 -2.67
CA ILE A 105 -0.95 -9.67 -1.31
C ILE A 105 -1.92 -10.35 -0.35
N ASP A 106 -1.38 -11.07 0.62
CA ASP A 106 -2.20 -11.62 1.69
C ASP A 106 -1.51 -11.44 3.03
N GLY A 107 -2.31 -11.42 4.08
CA GLY A 107 -1.75 -11.23 5.40
C GLY A 107 -2.80 -10.95 6.45
N GLU A 108 -2.41 -10.15 7.43
CA GLU A 108 -3.25 -9.83 8.57
C GLU A 108 -3.36 -8.33 8.72
N TRP A 109 -4.48 -7.89 9.26
CA TRP A 109 -4.68 -6.49 9.59
C TRP A 109 -5.00 -6.34 11.06
N ASP A 110 -4.54 -5.21 11.62
CA ASP A 110 -4.82 -4.83 13.00
C ASP A 110 -5.51 -3.49 13.02
N GLY A 111 -6.60 -3.43 13.76
CA GLY A 111 -7.29 -2.19 14.02
C GLY A 111 -7.08 -1.74 15.45
N ASP A 112 -7.97 -0.91 15.92
CA ASP A 112 -7.94 -0.42 17.29
C ASP A 112 -8.51 -1.48 18.23
N GLY A 113 -7.85 -1.69 19.37
CA GLY A 113 -8.30 -2.64 20.38
C GLY A 113 -8.14 -4.08 19.93
N SER A 114 -9.23 -4.83 19.94
CA SER A 114 -9.23 -6.25 19.59
C SER A 114 -9.61 -6.50 18.14
N GLU A 115 -9.76 -5.45 17.33
CA GLU A 115 -10.14 -5.64 15.94
C GLU A 115 -8.94 -6.12 15.12
N GLY A 116 -9.20 -7.07 14.24
CA GLY A 116 -8.18 -7.61 13.36
C GLY A 116 -8.71 -8.79 12.59
N GLY A 117 -7.91 -9.30 11.71
CA GLY A 117 -8.28 -10.45 10.90
C GLY A 117 -7.33 -10.64 9.73
N CYS A 118 -7.78 -11.39 8.75
CA CYS A 118 -7.02 -11.68 7.55
C CYS A 118 -7.49 -10.80 6.41
N PHE A 119 -6.61 -10.59 5.43
CA PHE A 119 -6.99 -9.89 4.22
C PHE A 119 -6.23 -10.47 3.04
N TYR A 120 -6.76 -10.24 1.85
CA TYR A 120 -6.03 -10.49 0.63
C TYR A 120 -6.41 -9.47 -0.43
N LEU A 121 -5.47 -9.19 -1.31
CA LEU A 121 -5.63 -8.24 -2.39
C LEU A 121 -5.07 -8.85 -3.67
N GLN A 122 -5.74 -8.58 -4.76
CA GLN A 122 -5.29 -8.98 -6.08
C GLN A 122 -5.11 -7.74 -6.94
N LYS A 123 -3.99 -7.67 -7.61
CA LYS A 123 -3.68 -6.52 -8.46
C LYS A 123 -4.56 -6.53 -9.69
N GLN A 124 -5.13 -5.39 -10.00
CA GLN A 124 -5.95 -5.21 -11.19
C GLN A 124 -5.05 -4.76 -12.33
N PHE A 125 -5.05 -5.51 -13.40
CA PHE A 125 -4.28 -5.15 -14.58
C PHE A 125 -5.19 -4.45 -15.56
N VAL A 126 -4.72 -3.28 -16.05
CA VAL A 126 -5.46 -2.56 -17.06
C VAL A 126 -5.29 -3.30 -18.37
N GLN A 127 -6.40 -3.75 -18.94
CA GLN A 127 -6.35 -4.37 -20.25
C GLN A 127 -6.22 -3.29 -21.30
N SER A 128 -5.26 -3.46 -22.19
CA SER A 128 -5.14 -2.54 -23.32
C SER A 128 -6.34 -2.71 -24.23
N PRO A 129 -6.95 -1.60 -24.66
CA PRO A 129 -8.06 -1.70 -25.60
C PRO A 129 -7.65 -2.27 -26.97
#